data_8dad40bfebeaa063f6100e6b978b81d7
#
_entry.id   8dad40bfebeaa063f6100e6b978b81d7
#
_cell.length_a   1.000
_cell.length_b   1.000
_cell.length_c   1.000
_cell.angle_alpha   90.00
_cell.angle_beta   90.00
_cell.angle_gamma   90.00
#
_symmetry.space_group_name_H-M   'P 1'
#
loop_
_entity.id
_entity.type
_entity.pdbx_description
1 polymer ?
#
loop_
_entity_poly.entity_id
_entity_poly.type
_entity_poly.pdbx_seq_one_letter_code
_entity_poly.pdbx_strand_id
1 'polypeptide(L)'
;LKLVYICSPLRGAIEENIKKAYRYCEYAAGCEVIPLAPHTIFTAYLDDTIREQREQGLKMGLELLKRCDEIWVCGDEISQGMQGEIDLASKLKIPTVYVLEHHIEEGLKIRQNSMALGVEDCLIGSNQQDYENKILVLNPEALISNCRTVENSLWIAYNGFGCTYGARGQAVYAKNLFDGRESRWERADFLGIVKPESLRKWLENTPIRNELAESLVMDHNKCEDIER
;
A
#
# COMPACT_ATOMS: atom_id res chain seq x y z
N LEU A 1 -10.74 -13.06 0.13
CA LEU A 1 -9.27 -12.99 0.05
C LEU A 1 -8.67 -14.31 0.51
N LYS A 2 -7.66 -14.83 -0.20
CA LYS A 2 -6.92 -16.03 0.21
C LYS A 2 -5.94 -15.70 1.34
N LEU A 3 -5.80 -16.61 2.29
CA LEU A 3 -4.75 -16.56 3.31
C LEU A 3 -3.50 -17.24 2.77
N VAL A 4 -2.41 -16.50 2.64
CA VAL A 4 -1.15 -16.95 2.03
C VAL A 4 -0.04 -17.00 3.05
N TYR A 5 0.58 -18.18 3.19
CA TYR A 5 1.76 -18.35 4.01
C TYR A 5 3.00 -17.82 3.26
N ILE A 6 3.69 -16.86 3.83
CA ILE A 6 4.94 -16.32 3.29
C ILE A 6 6.10 -17.14 3.83
N CYS A 7 6.65 -18.01 2.99
CA CYS A 7 7.80 -18.84 3.27
C CYS A 7 9.07 -18.11 2.78
N SER A 8 9.91 -17.67 3.71
CA SER A 8 11.15 -16.96 3.41
C SER A 8 12.23 -17.22 4.47
N PRO A 9 13.52 -16.94 4.16
CA PRO A 9 14.61 -17.20 5.11
C PRO A 9 14.45 -16.37 6.39
N LEU A 10 14.82 -16.97 7.54
CA LEU A 10 14.99 -16.24 8.80
C LEU A 10 16.44 -16.26 9.27
N ARG A 11 17.13 -17.41 9.17
CA ARG A 11 18.47 -17.62 9.70
C ARG A 11 19.55 -16.84 8.97
N GLY A 12 20.67 -16.61 9.65
CA GLY A 12 21.80 -15.83 9.16
C GLY A 12 21.66 -14.37 9.58
N ALA A 13 21.25 -13.50 8.67
CA ALA A 13 21.01 -12.09 8.92
C ALA A 13 19.55 -11.87 9.37
N ILE A 14 19.23 -12.23 10.62
CA ILE A 14 17.84 -12.27 11.14
C ILE A 14 17.10 -10.94 10.90
N GLU A 15 17.70 -9.79 11.27
CA GLU A 15 17.05 -8.47 11.11
C GLU A 15 16.79 -8.13 9.64
N GLU A 16 17.72 -8.45 8.75
CA GLU A 16 17.57 -8.23 7.32
C GLU A 16 16.51 -9.16 6.73
N ASN A 17 16.47 -10.41 7.16
CA ASN A 17 15.48 -11.39 6.71
C ASN A 17 14.07 -11.01 7.17
N ILE A 18 13.92 -10.46 8.38
CA ILE A 18 12.63 -9.90 8.84
C ILE A 18 12.20 -8.72 7.98
N LYS A 19 13.11 -7.80 7.63
CA LYS A 19 12.81 -6.68 6.72
C LYS A 19 12.39 -7.17 5.34
N LYS A 20 13.07 -8.20 4.81
CA LYS A 20 12.67 -8.83 3.54
C LYS A 20 11.28 -9.45 3.64
N ALA A 21 10.98 -10.16 4.71
CA ALA A 21 9.67 -10.76 4.92
C ALA A 21 8.54 -9.72 4.97
N TYR A 22 8.77 -8.53 5.55
CA TYR A 22 7.81 -7.41 5.48
C TYR A 22 7.60 -6.95 4.04
N ARG A 23 8.65 -6.82 3.22
CA ARG A 23 8.51 -6.48 1.79
C ARG A 23 7.74 -7.54 1.01
N TYR A 24 7.93 -8.81 1.32
CA TYR A 24 7.19 -9.91 0.72
C TYR A 24 5.70 -9.86 1.09
N CYS A 25 5.40 -9.55 2.35
CA CYS A 25 4.02 -9.30 2.79
C CYS A 25 3.40 -8.07 2.09
N GLU A 26 4.15 -6.99 1.93
CA GLU A 26 3.71 -5.78 1.23
C GLU A 26 3.37 -6.09 -0.24
N TYR A 27 4.25 -6.82 -0.93
CA TYR A 27 4.01 -7.28 -2.29
C TYR A 27 2.76 -8.17 -2.38
N ALA A 28 2.63 -9.17 -1.51
CA ALA A 28 1.51 -10.10 -1.49
C ALA A 28 0.18 -9.39 -1.18
N ALA A 29 0.17 -8.43 -0.24
CA ALA A 29 -1.00 -7.59 0.03
C ALA A 29 -1.41 -6.77 -1.20
N GLY A 30 -0.44 -6.36 -2.03
CA GLY A 30 -0.68 -5.73 -3.32
C GLY A 30 -1.32 -6.64 -4.36
N CYS A 31 -1.20 -7.96 -4.19
CA CYS A 31 -1.83 -8.97 -5.03
C CYS A 31 -3.22 -9.41 -4.50
N GLU A 32 -3.83 -8.61 -3.61
CA GLU A 32 -5.17 -8.85 -3.04
C GLU A 32 -5.30 -10.18 -2.25
N VAL A 33 -4.22 -10.59 -1.57
CA VAL A 33 -4.23 -11.73 -0.63
C VAL A 33 -3.94 -11.27 0.80
N ILE A 34 -4.21 -12.13 1.78
CA ILE A 34 -3.86 -11.90 3.19
C ILE A 34 -2.51 -12.59 3.45
N PRO A 35 -1.39 -11.85 3.54
CA PRO A 35 -0.08 -12.46 3.80
C PRO A 35 0.11 -12.79 5.27
N LEU A 36 0.69 -13.94 5.55
CA LEU A 36 1.06 -14.39 6.88
C LEU A 36 2.52 -14.86 6.86
N ALA A 37 3.42 -14.07 7.44
CA ALA A 37 4.83 -14.42 7.64
C ALA A 37 5.07 -14.77 9.13
N PRO A 38 5.02 -16.04 9.55
CA PRO A 38 5.03 -16.42 10.97
C PRO A 38 6.28 -15.96 11.71
N HIS A 39 7.44 -15.99 11.06
CA HIS A 39 8.69 -15.57 11.66
C HIS A 39 8.75 -14.06 11.99
N THR A 40 8.01 -13.21 11.31
CA THR A 40 7.91 -11.78 11.69
C THR A 40 7.06 -11.56 12.95
N ILE A 41 6.18 -12.52 13.26
CA ILE A 41 5.30 -12.47 14.42
C ILE A 41 5.99 -13.11 15.63
N PHE A 42 6.53 -14.31 15.44
CA PHE A 42 7.05 -15.12 16.55
C PHE A 42 8.36 -14.57 17.12
N THR A 43 9.22 -13.99 16.29
CA THR A 43 10.46 -13.36 16.74
C THR A 43 10.26 -12.13 17.62
N ALA A 44 9.03 -11.60 17.70
CA ALA A 44 8.69 -10.54 18.63
C ALA A 44 8.67 -11.00 20.10
N TYR A 45 8.53 -12.30 20.36
CA TYR A 45 8.42 -12.87 21.70
C TYR A 45 9.10 -14.24 21.89
N LEU A 46 9.65 -14.86 20.83
CA LEU A 46 10.49 -16.05 20.90
C LEU A 46 11.89 -15.72 20.40
N ASP A 47 12.88 -16.22 21.14
CA ASP A 47 14.29 -16.10 20.78
C ASP A 47 14.74 -17.35 19.97
N ASP A 48 15.02 -17.15 18.67
CA ASP A 48 15.45 -18.24 17.75
C ASP A 48 16.84 -18.81 18.09
N THR A 49 17.60 -18.14 18.96
CA THR A 49 18.88 -18.65 19.46
C THR A 49 18.68 -19.70 20.57
N ILE A 50 17.54 -19.70 21.24
CA ILE A 50 17.16 -20.67 22.26
C ILE A 50 16.46 -21.84 21.60
N ARG A 51 17.07 -23.05 21.73
CA ARG A 51 16.61 -24.24 21.03
C ARG A 51 15.13 -24.56 21.25
N GLU A 52 14.67 -24.51 22.49
CA GLU A 52 13.28 -24.83 22.86
C GLU A 52 12.27 -23.84 22.26
N GLN A 53 12.60 -22.55 22.29
CA GLN A 53 11.75 -21.49 21.74
C GLN A 53 11.70 -21.56 20.21
N ARG A 54 12.83 -21.88 19.60
CA ARG A 54 12.91 -22.13 18.17
C ARG A 54 12.06 -23.34 17.74
N GLU A 55 12.17 -24.48 18.42
CA GLU A 55 11.36 -25.66 18.14
C GLU A 55 9.86 -25.34 18.29
N GLN A 56 9.50 -24.53 19.29
CA GLN A 56 8.15 -24.03 19.47
C GLN A 56 7.71 -23.15 18.29
N GLY A 57 8.51 -22.18 17.85
CA GLY A 57 8.22 -21.31 16.71
C GLY A 57 8.02 -22.09 15.43
N LEU A 58 8.91 -23.05 15.13
CA LEU A 58 8.78 -23.94 13.97
C LEU A 58 7.47 -24.74 14.00
N LYS A 59 7.13 -25.33 15.15
CA LYS A 59 5.87 -26.08 15.31
C LYS A 59 4.66 -25.19 15.08
N MET A 60 4.65 -23.97 15.63
CA MET A 60 3.58 -23.01 15.45
C MET A 60 3.45 -22.56 13.98
N GLY A 61 4.59 -22.35 13.29
CA GLY A 61 4.61 -22.01 11.86
C GLY A 61 3.97 -23.09 11.01
N LEU A 62 4.33 -24.37 11.24
CA LEU A 62 3.74 -25.50 10.53
C LEU A 62 2.23 -25.65 10.83
N GLU A 63 1.76 -25.30 12.03
CA GLU A 63 0.33 -25.31 12.35
C GLU A 63 -0.43 -24.17 11.65
N LEU A 64 0.21 -23.01 11.45
CA LEU A 64 -0.37 -21.92 10.66
C LEU A 64 -0.44 -22.28 9.18
N LEU A 65 0.62 -22.89 8.62
CA LEU A 65 0.65 -23.31 7.22
C LEU A 65 -0.55 -24.21 6.87
N LYS A 66 -0.94 -25.12 7.77
CA LYS A 66 -2.12 -25.99 7.58
C LYS A 66 -3.44 -25.25 7.43
N ARG A 67 -3.49 -23.98 7.80
CA ARG A 67 -4.70 -23.11 7.75
C ARG A 67 -4.67 -22.14 6.59
N CYS A 68 -3.56 -22.10 5.84
CA CYS A 68 -3.40 -21.23 4.68
C CYS A 68 -3.93 -21.89 3.41
N ASP A 69 -4.44 -21.07 2.51
CA ASP A 69 -4.94 -21.51 1.20
C ASP A 69 -3.79 -21.78 0.22
N GLU A 70 -2.67 -21.09 0.38
CA GLU A 70 -1.48 -21.19 -0.47
C GLU A 70 -0.22 -20.95 0.36
N ILE A 71 0.92 -21.44 -0.14
CA ILE A 71 2.26 -21.08 0.31
C ILE A 71 2.99 -20.34 -0.80
N TRP A 72 3.52 -19.15 -0.49
CA TRP A 72 4.38 -18.38 -1.39
C TRP A 72 5.84 -18.49 -0.91
N VAL A 73 6.67 -19.13 -1.73
CA VAL A 73 8.11 -19.28 -1.50
C VAL A 73 8.79 -18.05 -2.10
N CYS A 74 9.23 -17.15 -1.23
CA CYS A 74 9.74 -15.84 -1.60
C CYS A 74 11.27 -15.76 -1.52
N GLY A 75 11.88 -15.14 -2.52
CA GLY A 75 13.34 -14.98 -2.67
C GLY A 75 13.97 -16.01 -3.61
N ASP A 76 15.28 -15.84 -3.84
CA ASP A 76 16.01 -16.62 -4.84
C ASP A 76 16.63 -17.89 -4.26
N GLU A 77 16.72 -18.01 -2.93
CA GLU A 77 17.34 -19.14 -2.24
C GLU A 77 16.36 -19.83 -1.29
N ILE A 78 16.37 -21.15 -1.32
CA ILE A 78 15.58 -21.99 -0.41
C ILE A 78 16.47 -22.46 0.74
N SER A 79 16.17 -21.98 1.94
CA SER A 79 16.88 -22.46 3.15
C SER A 79 16.36 -23.82 3.60
N GLN A 80 17.14 -24.50 4.46
CA GLN A 80 16.73 -25.78 5.05
C GLN A 80 15.38 -25.68 5.83
N GLY A 81 15.11 -24.54 6.48
CA GLY A 81 13.84 -24.29 7.17
C GLY A 81 12.68 -24.21 6.20
N MET A 82 12.84 -23.45 5.11
CA MET A 82 11.85 -23.32 4.05
C MET A 82 11.54 -24.68 3.39
N GLN A 83 12.56 -25.54 3.20
CA GLN A 83 12.34 -26.86 2.61
C GLN A 83 11.36 -27.69 3.43
N GLY A 84 11.44 -27.65 4.76
CA GLY A 84 10.49 -28.34 5.64
C GLY A 84 9.03 -27.85 5.50
N GLU A 85 8.85 -26.55 5.30
CA GLU A 85 7.53 -25.93 5.04
C GLU A 85 7.00 -26.32 3.66
N ILE A 86 7.84 -26.30 2.63
CA ILE A 86 7.50 -26.71 1.25
C ILE A 86 7.11 -28.19 1.22
N ASP A 87 7.87 -29.06 1.90
CA ASP A 87 7.58 -30.48 1.97
C ASP A 87 6.24 -30.77 2.68
N LEU A 88 5.94 -30.02 3.72
CA LEU A 88 4.64 -30.12 4.40
C LEU A 88 3.50 -29.64 3.49
N ALA A 89 3.66 -28.50 2.83
CA ALA A 89 2.67 -27.98 1.89
C ALA A 89 2.37 -29.00 0.77
N SER A 90 3.41 -29.61 0.22
CA SER A 90 3.29 -30.66 -0.79
C SER A 90 2.50 -31.86 -0.28
N LYS A 91 2.81 -32.35 0.93
CA LYS A 91 2.08 -33.47 1.57
C LYS A 91 0.60 -33.16 1.79
N LEU A 92 0.29 -31.91 2.13
CA LEU A 92 -1.07 -31.44 2.40
C LEU A 92 -1.78 -30.99 1.12
N LYS A 93 -1.11 -31.00 -0.03
CA LYS A 93 -1.59 -30.49 -1.32
C LYS A 93 -1.99 -29.01 -1.29
N ILE A 94 -1.29 -28.23 -0.47
CA ILE A 94 -1.43 -26.76 -0.46
C ILE A 94 -0.70 -26.22 -1.69
N PRO A 95 -1.36 -25.41 -2.55
CA PRO A 95 -0.73 -24.82 -3.73
C PRO A 95 0.51 -24.02 -3.37
N THR A 96 1.59 -24.25 -4.11
CA THR A 96 2.89 -23.57 -3.90
C THR A 96 3.16 -22.61 -5.05
N VAL A 97 3.42 -21.35 -4.74
CA VAL A 97 3.80 -20.30 -5.70
C VAL A 97 5.22 -19.86 -5.38
N TYR A 98 6.08 -19.81 -6.39
CA TYR A 98 7.45 -19.30 -6.25
C TYR A 98 7.51 -17.86 -6.72
N VAL A 99 7.97 -16.96 -5.85
CA VAL A 99 8.04 -15.51 -6.11
C VAL A 99 9.49 -15.07 -5.95
N LEU A 100 10.16 -14.85 -7.08
CA LEU A 100 11.58 -14.46 -7.10
C LEU A 100 11.75 -13.00 -6.65
N GLU A 101 12.93 -12.66 -6.10
CA GLU A 101 13.24 -11.32 -5.57
C GLU A 101 13.00 -10.22 -6.61
N HIS A 102 13.39 -10.44 -7.86
CA HIS A 102 13.20 -9.43 -8.91
C HIS A 102 11.72 -9.13 -9.21
N HIS A 103 10.84 -10.14 -9.16
CA HIS A 103 9.38 -9.91 -9.34
C HIS A 103 8.81 -9.06 -8.21
N ILE A 104 9.30 -9.28 -6.98
CA ILE A 104 8.90 -8.52 -5.81
C ILE A 104 9.39 -7.07 -5.94
N GLU A 105 10.65 -6.89 -6.33
CA GLU A 105 11.21 -5.55 -6.55
C GLU A 105 10.50 -4.78 -7.67
N GLU A 106 10.23 -5.43 -8.79
CA GLU A 106 9.48 -4.83 -9.89
C GLU A 106 8.06 -4.49 -9.48
N GLY A 107 7.34 -5.41 -8.84
CA GLY A 107 5.98 -5.18 -8.37
C GLY A 107 5.89 -4.03 -7.36
N LEU A 108 6.83 -3.96 -6.40
CA LEU A 108 6.91 -2.86 -5.45
C LEU A 108 7.30 -1.54 -6.13
N LYS A 109 8.23 -1.54 -7.11
CA LYS A 109 8.59 -0.35 -7.91
C LYS A 109 7.44 0.13 -8.77
N ILE A 110 6.74 -0.77 -9.47
CA ILE A 110 5.55 -0.44 -10.25
C ILE A 110 4.51 0.19 -9.33
N ARG A 111 4.27 -0.40 -8.19
CA ARG A 111 3.37 0.13 -7.18
C ARG A 111 3.82 1.50 -6.67
N GLN A 112 5.07 1.71 -6.35
CA GLN A 112 5.64 3.01 -5.97
C GLN A 112 5.58 4.03 -7.11
N ASN A 113 5.95 3.66 -8.33
CA ASN A 113 5.96 4.56 -9.49
C ASN A 113 4.57 4.85 -10.06
N SER A 114 3.60 3.93 -9.92
CA SER A 114 2.20 4.18 -10.26
C SER A 114 1.48 5.04 -9.23
N MET A 115 2.14 5.39 -8.13
CA MET A 115 1.52 5.86 -6.91
C MET A 115 1.80 7.30 -6.55
N ALA A 116 2.84 7.90 -7.03
CA ALA A 116 3.22 9.24 -6.60
C ALA A 116 2.81 10.25 -7.66
N LEU A 117 1.58 10.75 -7.56
CA LEU A 117 1.32 12.09 -8.10
C LEU A 117 2.22 13.06 -7.34
N GLY A 118 3.05 13.79 -8.08
CA GLY A 118 4.03 14.72 -7.55
C GLY A 118 3.61 16.17 -7.72
N VAL A 119 4.55 17.07 -7.43
CA VAL A 119 4.35 18.52 -7.66
C VAL A 119 4.13 18.81 -9.15
N GLU A 120 4.71 18.03 -10.04
CA GLU A 120 4.54 18.08 -11.49
C GLU A 120 3.10 17.79 -11.94
N ASP A 121 2.32 17.09 -11.13
CA ASP A 121 0.90 16.80 -11.39
C ASP A 121 -0.04 17.88 -10.85
N CYS A 122 0.48 18.90 -10.18
CA CYS A 122 -0.28 20.02 -9.66
C CYS A 122 -0.28 21.22 -10.63
N LEU A 123 -1.36 21.98 -10.62
CA LEU A 123 -1.43 23.28 -11.29
C LEU A 123 -0.38 24.21 -10.69
N ILE A 124 0.34 24.95 -11.53
CA ILE A 124 1.39 25.85 -11.10
C ILE A 124 0.83 26.92 -10.15
N GLY A 125 1.45 27.06 -8.98
CA GLY A 125 1.03 28.02 -7.95
C GLY A 125 -0.29 27.69 -7.24
N SER A 126 -0.85 26.50 -7.46
CA SER A 126 -2.13 26.08 -6.83
C SER A 126 -2.03 25.88 -5.32
N ASN A 127 -0.82 25.67 -4.78
CA ASN A 127 -0.58 25.66 -3.35
C ASN A 127 -0.84 27.03 -2.66
N GLN A 128 -0.94 28.11 -3.45
CA GLN A 128 -1.27 29.46 -3.02
C GLN A 128 -2.73 29.85 -3.38
N GLN A 129 -3.59 28.90 -3.68
CA GLN A 129 -5.01 29.11 -4.01
C GLN A 129 -5.91 28.48 -2.94
N ASP A 130 -7.19 28.85 -2.97
CA ASP A 130 -8.20 28.22 -2.14
C ASP A 130 -8.48 26.79 -2.58
N TYR A 131 -8.64 25.89 -1.61
CA TYR A 131 -8.77 24.45 -1.81
C TYR A 131 -10.22 23.95 -1.76
N GLU A 132 -11.16 24.78 -1.30
CA GLU A 132 -12.55 24.36 -1.14
C GLU A 132 -13.15 23.87 -2.46
N ASN A 133 -13.73 22.67 -2.43
CA ASN A 133 -14.27 21.94 -3.58
C ASN A 133 -13.24 21.65 -4.70
N LYS A 134 -11.97 21.60 -4.36
CA LYS A 134 -10.90 21.23 -5.29
C LYS A 134 -10.37 19.81 -5.01
N ILE A 135 -9.92 19.14 -6.09
CA ILE A 135 -9.21 17.88 -5.98
C ILE A 135 -7.73 18.18 -5.77
N LEU A 136 -7.21 17.69 -4.66
CA LEU A 136 -5.87 17.96 -4.19
C LEU A 136 -4.99 16.73 -4.30
N VAL A 137 -3.72 16.95 -4.61
CA VAL A 137 -2.67 15.92 -4.55
C VAL A 137 -2.10 15.89 -3.15
N LEU A 138 -2.27 14.77 -2.46
CA LEU A 138 -1.68 14.55 -1.13
C LEU A 138 -0.19 14.26 -1.28
N ASN A 139 0.63 14.91 -0.45
CA ASN A 139 2.05 14.63 -0.36
C ASN A 139 2.25 13.17 0.14
N PRO A 140 2.92 12.30 -0.61
CA PRO A 140 3.19 10.93 -0.16
C PRO A 140 3.92 10.85 1.18
N GLU A 141 4.70 11.87 1.54
CA GLU A 141 5.40 11.94 2.82
C GLU A 141 4.48 12.18 4.03
N ALA A 142 3.26 12.70 3.81
CA ALA A 142 2.23 12.82 4.84
C ALA A 142 1.65 11.46 5.26
N LEU A 143 1.93 10.40 4.49
CA LEU A 143 1.46 9.04 4.73
C LEU A 143 2.58 8.13 5.25
N ILE A 144 2.24 7.20 6.14
CA ILE A 144 3.12 6.08 6.48
C ILE A 144 3.36 5.22 5.21
N SER A 145 4.52 4.58 5.11
CA SER A 145 5.01 3.95 3.88
C SER A 145 4.03 2.98 3.21
N ASN A 146 3.34 2.17 3.99
CA ASN A 146 2.34 1.21 3.49
C ASN A 146 0.99 1.83 3.06
N CYS A 147 0.77 3.11 3.35
CA CYS A 147 -0.40 3.87 2.90
C CYS A 147 -0.12 4.78 1.70
N ARG A 148 1.12 4.81 1.20
CA ARG A 148 1.50 5.58 0.01
C ARG A 148 1.02 4.87 -1.24
N THR A 149 -0.29 4.81 -1.45
CA THR A 149 -0.91 4.12 -2.58
C THR A 149 -1.61 5.09 -3.53
N VAL A 150 -1.78 4.70 -4.79
CA VAL A 150 -2.44 5.53 -5.80
C VAL A 150 -3.85 5.94 -5.36
N GLU A 151 -4.54 5.04 -4.65
CA GLU A 151 -5.88 5.27 -4.10
C GLU A 151 -5.88 6.36 -3.01
N ASN A 152 -4.72 6.60 -2.38
CA ASN A 152 -4.58 7.62 -1.34
C ASN A 152 -4.06 8.96 -1.85
N SER A 153 -3.73 9.09 -3.13
CA SER A 153 -3.05 10.27 -3.67
C SER A 153 -3.99 11.46 -3.92
N LEU A 154 -5.28 11.24 -4.18
CA LEU A 154 -6.23 12.30 -4.50
C LEU A 154 -7.35 12.44 -3.47
N TRP A 155 -7.60 13.69 -3.08
CA TRP A 155 -8.58 14.07 -2.06
C TRP A 155 -9.37 15.31 -2.47
N ILE A 156 -10.67 15.34 -2.20
CA ILE A 156 -11.53 16.49 -2.44
C ILE A 156 -11.67 17.25 -1.13
N ALA A 157 -11.15 18.45 -1.07
CA ALA A 157 -11.31 19.34 0.08
C ALA A 157 -12.72 19.92 0.12
N TYR A 158 -13.41 19.85 1.28
CA TYR A 158 -14.78 20.35 1.39
C TYR A 158 -14.99 21.33 2.55
N ASN A 159 -14.06 21.43 3.50
CA ASN A 159 -14.18 22.33 4.65
C ASN A 159 -12.82 22.54 5.34
N GLY A 160 -12.78 23.51 6.23
CA GLY A 160 -11.63 23.78 7.10
C GLY A 160 -10.94 25.10 6.81
N PHE A 161 -10.39 25.74 7.83
CA PHE A 161 -9.66 27.01 7.67
C PHE A 161 -8.45 26.89 6.73
N GLY A 162 -7.83 25.72 6.64
CA GLY A 162 -6.73 25.44 5.71
C GLY A 162 -7.16 25.44 4.24
N CYS A 163 -8.47 25.38 3.93
CA CYS A 163 -8.95 25.51 2.57
C CYS A 163 -8.78 26.94 2.04
N THR A 164 -8.76 27.96 2.89
CA THR A 164 -8.54 29.35 2.47
C THR A 164 -7.06 29.69 2.53
N TYR A 165 -6.50 30.18 1.43
CA TYR A 165 -5.10 30.60 1.38
C TYR A 165 -4.84 31.78 2.32
N GLY A 166 -3.77 31.71 3.08
CA GLY A 166 -3.38 32.75 4.05
C GLY A 166 -4.18 32.75 5.35
N ALA A 167 -5.13 31.85 5.54
CA ALA A 167 -5.82 31.69 6.82
C ALA A 167 -4.86 31.22 7.93
N ARG A 168 -5.14 31.63 9.18
CA ARG A 168 -4.32 31.21 10.32
C ARG A 168 -4.47 29.73 10.66
N GLY A 169 -5.64 29.15 10.44
CA GLY A 169 -5.91 27.74 10.65
C GLY A 169 -5.44 26.89 9.48
N GLN A 170 -4.84 25.73 9.76
CA GLN A 170 -4.26 24.86 8.73
C GLN A 170 -5.12 23.62 8.42
N ALA A 171 -6.16 23.34 9.20
CA ALA A 171 -6.98 22.14 9.03
C ALA A 171 -7.77 22.17 7.71
N VAL A 172 -7.60 21.08 6.94
CA VAL A 172 -8.36 20.78 5.71
C VAL A 172 -9.11 19.48 5.95
N TYR A 173 -10.43 19.52 5.84
CA TYR A 173 -11.27 18.31 5.84
C TYR A 173 -11.50 17.90 4.39
N ALA A 174 -11.14 16.67 4.08
CA ALA A 174 -11.20 16.18 2.71
C ALA A 174 -11.72 14.75 2.64
N LYS A 175 -12.32 14.41 1.50
CA LYS A 175 -12.75 13.06 1.15
C LYS A 175 -11.78 12.45 0.17
N ASN A 176 -11.39 11.21 0.41
CA ASN A 176 -10.60 10.45 -0.54
C ASN A 176 -11.40 10.24 -1.83
N LEU A 177 -10.76 10.47 -2.99
CA LEU A 177 -11.43 10.37 -4.29
C LEU A 177 -11.77 8.92 -4.65
N PHE A 178 -11.00 7.95 -4.16
CA PHE A 178 -11.16 6.53 -4.47
C PHE A 178 -12.32 5.87 -3.69
N ASP A 179 -12.33 6.00 -2.36
CA ASP A 179 -13.25 5.28 -1.47
C ASP A 179 -14.22 6.17 -0.68
N GLY A 180 -14.09 7.50 -0.80
CA GLY A 180 -14.96 8.46 -0.16
C GLY A 180 -14.75 8.64 1.35
N ARG A 181 -13.77 7.96 1.95
CA ARG A 181 -13.49 8.14 3.38
C ARG A 181 -13.07 9.57 3.69
N GLU A 182 -13.53 10.07 4.82
CA GLU A 182 -13.21 11.42 5.27
C GLU A 182 -11.99 11.41 6.17
N SER A 183 -11.16 12.44 6.04
CA SER A 183 -10.00 12.64 6.92
C SER A 183 -9.72 14.12 7.14
N ARG A 184 -9.05 14.42 8.25
CA ARG A 184 -8.50 15.73 8.56
C ARG A 184 -7.01 15.73 8.23
N TRP A 185 -6.62 16.68 7.43
CA TRP A 185 -5.24 16.94 7.02
C TRP A 185 -4.82 18.36 7.44
N GLU A 186 -3.55 18.66 7.33
CA GLU A 186 -3.07 20.03 7.34
C GLU A 186 -2.85 20.52 5.90
N ARG A 187 -2.97 21.82 5.68
CA ARG A 187 -2.76 22.40 4.33
C ARG A 187 -1.40 22.01 3.75
N ALA A 188 -0.37 21.95 4.58
CA ALA A 188 0.99 21.58 4.16
C ALA A 188 1.12 20.10 3.72
N ASP A 189 0.15 19.24 4.07
CA ASP A 189 0.13 17.86 3.61
C ASP A 189 -0.26 17.75 2.13
N PHE A 190 -0.74 18.82 1.50
CA PHE A 190 -1.11 18.83 0.09
C PHE A 190 -0.08 19.56 -0.76
N LEU A 191 0.28 18.96 -1.89
CA LEU A 191 1.20 19.53 -2.88
C LEU A 191 0.52 20.64 -3.70
N GLY A 192 -0.78 20.54 -3.95
CA GLY A 192 -1.58 21.50 -4.70
C GLY A 192 -2.84 20.90 -5.31
N ILE A 193 -3.48 21.64 -6.21
CA ILE A 193 -4.65 21.21 -6.98
C ILE A 193 -4.16 20.39 -8.17
N VAL A 194 -4.74 19.22 -8.39
CA VAL A 194 -4.36 18.30 -9.48
C VAL A 194 -4.61 18.93 -10.85
N LYS A 195 -3.73 18.68 -11.81
CA LYS A 195 -3.95 19.03 -13.22
C LYS A 195 -5.03 18.12 -13.85
N PRO A 196 -5.84 18.64 -14.79
CA PRO A 196 -6.87 17.85 -15.47
C PRO A 196 -6.31 16.61 -16.18
N GLU A 197 -5.16 16.74 -16.85
CA GLU A 197 -4.50 15.62 -17.53
C GLU A 197 -4.02 14.54 -16.57
N SER A 198 -3.47 14.91 -15.42
CA SER A 198 -3.03 13.98 -14.38
C SER A 198 -4.22 13.29 -13.70
N LEU A 199 -5.31 14.04 -13.46
CA LEU A 199 -6.56 13.48 -12.96
C LEU A 199 -7.16 12.46 -13.94
N ARG A 200 -7.20 12.77 -15.23
CA ARG A 200 -7.71 11.84 -16.26
C ARG A 200 -6.90 10.56 -16.29
N LYS A 201 -5.58 10.67 -16.34
CA LYS A 201 -4.67 9.51 -16.29
C LYS A 201 -4.85 8.68 -15.02
N TRP A 202 -5.06 9.33 -13.88
CA TRP A 202 -5.32 8.65 -12.61
C TRP A 202 -6.64 7.86 -12.67
N LEU A 203 -7.71 8.46 -13.21
CA LEU A 203 -9.04 7.83 -13.37
C LEU A 203 -9.03 6.62 -14.30
N GLU A 204 -8.25 6.67 -15.39
CA GLU A 204 -8.10 5.55 -16.32
C GLU A 204 -7.46 4.32 -15.66
N ASN A 205 -6.57 4.53 -14.68
CA ASN A 205 -5.81 3.48 -14.02
C ASN A 205 -6.35 3.09 -12.64
N THR A 206 -7.28 3.86 -12.08
CA THR A 206 -7.79 3.68 -10.72
C THR A 206 -9.32 3.71 -10.73
N PRO A 207 -10.00 2.55 -10.80
CA PRO A 207 -11.45 2.50 -10.82
C PRO A 207 -12.02 3.06 -9.52
N ILE A 208 -12.78 4.15 -9.63
CA ILE A 208 -13.45 4.80 -8.51
C ILE A 208 -14.55 3.86 -7.98
N ARG A 209 -14.64 3.73 -6.66
CA ARG A 209 -15.70 2.96 -5.96
C ARG A 209 -16.72 3.87 -5.28
N ASN A 210 -16.80 5.13 -5.67
CA ASN A 210 -17.60 6.14 -4.97
C ASN A 210 -18.40 6.99 -5.97
N GLU A 211 -19.73 6.86 -5.94
CA GLU A 211 -20.67 7.59 -6.81
C GLU A 211 -20.55 9.13 -6.70
N LEU A 212 -20.16 9.64 -5.53
CA LEU A 212 -19.98 11.07 -5.31
C LEU A 212 -18.76 11.62 -6.06
N ALA A 213 -17.71 10.83 -6.18
CA ALA A 213 -16.50 11.18 -6.91
C ALA A 213 -16.75 11.16 -8.43
N GLU A 214 -17.57 10.22 -8.92
CA GLU A 214 -17.98 10.14 -10.32
C GLU A 214 -18.74 11.41 -10.76
N SER A 215 -19.64 11.93 -9.94
CA SER A 215 -20.41 13.16 -10.25
C SER A 215 -19.52 14.40 -10.30
N LEU A 216 -18.55 14.54 -9.39
CA LEU A 216 -17.63 15.69 -9.34
C LEU A 216 -16.62 15.68 -10.49
N VAL A 217 -16.22 14.50 -10.95
CA VAL A 217 -15.36 14.33 -12.13
C VAL A 217 -16.12 14.68 -13.41
N MET A 218 -17.42 14.34 -13.51
CA MET A 218 -18.27 14.74 -14.65
C MET A 218 -18.50 16.26 -14.71
N ASP A 219 -18.65 16.93 -13.59
CA ASP A 219 -18.80 18.39 -13.54
C ASP A 219 -17.50 19.13 -13.88
N HIS A 220 -16.36 18.59 -13.54
CA HIS A 220 -15.07 19.16 -13.93
C HIS A 220 -14.81 19.08 -15.45
N ASN A 221 -15.24 17.99 -16.08
CA ASN A 221 -15.15 17.83 -17.55
C ASN A 221 -16.11 18.75 -18.32
N LYS A 222 -17.27 19.11 -17.74
CA LYS A 222 -18.24 20.03 -18.35
C LYS A 222 -17.80 21.50 -18.34
N CYS A 223 -17.00 21.93 -17.37
CA CYS A 223 -16.49 23.29 -17.31
C CYS A 223 -15.45 23.59 -18.40
N GLU A 224 -14.70 22.61 -18.88
CA GLU A 224 -13.70 22.80 -19.96
C GLU A 224 -14.32 22.87 -21.37
N ASP A 225 -15.51 22.30 -21.60
CA ASP A 225 -16.20 22.37 -22.90
C ASP A 225 -16.90 23.70 -23.14
N ILE A 226 -16.97 24.61 -22.14
CA ILE A 226 -17.58 25.93 -22.22
C ILE A 226 -16.53 27.03 -22.52
N GLU A 227 -15.22 26.73 -22.32
CA GLU A 227 -14.13 27.68 -22.62
C GLU A 227 -13.46 27.44 -23.99
N ARG A 228 -14.00 26.59 -24.82
CA ARG A 228 -13.67 26.43 -26.25
C ARG A 228 -14.77 26.97 -27.12
#